data_670026541d44dd3736738d5903ee4ac2
#
_entry.id   670026541d44dd3736738d5903ee4ac2
#
_cell.length_a   1.000
_cell.length_b   1.000
_cell.length_c   1.000
_cell.angle_alpha   90.00
_cell.angle_beta   90.00
_cell.angle_gamma   90.00
#
_symmetry.space_group_name_H-M   'P 1'
#
loop_
_entity.id
_entity.type
_entity.pdbx_description
1 polymer ?
#
loop_
_entity_poly.entity_id
_entity_poly.type
_entity_poly.pdbx_seq_one_letter_code
_entity_poly.pdbx_strand_id
1 'polypeptide(L)'
;PGFTPSERTVGESLKEEFSKAKGRIILAAFASHVHRLQQIINIAEKHGRKIAIDGRSMVKIFEICSNLGYLKIPRGIMVDINRVESLPANQVLIICTGTQGEPLAALSRIANGSHKHISLREGDTVVISATPIPGNEKAAYKNINQLMKRNANVVFEKVVGIHVSGHGCQEEQ
;
A
#
# COMPACT_ATOMS: atom_id res chain seq x y z
N PRO A 1 -15.86 22.19 -7.88
CA PRO A 1 -14.44 21.96 -8.04
C PRO A 1 -13.89 21.38 -6.74
N GLY A 2 -13.73 20.05 -6.74
CA GLY A 2 -13.23 19.34 -5.57
C GLY A 2 -11.77 19.69 -5.30
N PHE A 3 -11.46 20.00 -4.05
CA PHE A 3 -10.09 20.13 -3.61
C PHE A 3 -9.42 18.76 -3.73
N THR A 4 -8.45 18.64 -4.61
CA THR A 4 -7.55 17.51 -4.57
C THR A 4 -6.66 17.65 -3.35
N PRO A 5 -6.71 16.75 -2.37
CA PRO A 5 -5.84 16.84 -1.21
C PRO A 5 -4.40 16.90 -1.65
N SER A 6 -3.62 17.76 -1.02
CA SER A 6 -2.21 17.87 -1.33
C SER A 6 -1.48 16.57 -0.96
N GLU A 7 -0.36 16.28 -1.63
CA GLU A 7 0.52 15.16 -1.27
C GLU A 7 0.95 15.21 0.20
N ARG A 8 1.00 16.40 0.78
CA ARG A 8 1.26 16.60 2.21
C ARG A 8 0.16 15.98 3.08
N THR A 9 -1.11 16.18 2.71
CA THR A 9 -2.25 15.61 3.44
C THR A 9 -2.22 14.09 3.40
N VAL A 10 -1.90 13.51 2.24
CA VAL A 10 -1.75 12.07 2.09
C VAL A 10 -0.60 11.54 2.96
N GLY A 11 0.53 12.25 2.98
CA GLY A 11 1.67 11.90 3.82
C GLY A 11 1.31 11.88 5.32
N GLU A 12 0.57 12.86 5.80
CA GLU A 12 0.11 12.90 7.20
C GLU A 12 -0.84 11.75 7.52
N SER A 13 -1.76 11.44 6.61
CA SER A 13 -2.68 10.30 6.77
C SER A 13 -1.95 8.96 6.81
N LEU A 14 -0.94 8.78 5.96
CA LEU A 14 -0.10 7.57 5.99
C LEU A 14 0.67 7.45 7.30
N LYS A 15 1.22 8.53 7.83
CA LYS A 15 1.89 8.54 9.14
C LYS A 15 0.96 8.07 10.24
N GLU A 16 -0.29 8.54 10.23
CA GLU A 16 -1.29 8.16 11.20
C GLU A 16 -1.58 6.66 11.14
N GLU A 17 -1.77 6.10 9.94
CA GLU A 17 -2.01 4.68 9.76
C GLU A 17 -0.81 3.82 10.19
N PHE A 18 0.42 4.26 9.90
CA PHE A 18 1.63 3.57 10.38
C PHE A 18 1.72 3.59 11.90
N SER A 19 1.33 4.68 12.54
CA SER A 19 1.33 4.79 14.01
C SER A 19 0.30 3.86 14.67
N LYS A 20 -0.82 3.62 14.02
CA LYS A 20 -1.89 2.75 14.52
C LYS A 20 -1.60 1.26 14.30
N ALA A 21 -0.87 0.92 13.24
CA ALA A 21 -0.65 -0.46 12.85
C ALA A 21 0.29 -1.19 13.82
N LYS A 22 -0.22 -2.21 14.48
CA LYS A 22 0.55 -3.05 15.43
C LYS A 22 1.17 -4.27 14.76
N GLY A 23 0.61 -4.71 13.64
CA GLY A 23 1.09 -5.83 12.84
C GLY A 23 1.86 -5.39 11.60
N ARG A 24 1.89 -6.26 10.60
CA ARG A 24 2.49 -5.92 9.31
C ARG A 24 1.64 -4.90 8.58
N ILE A 25 2.30 -4.10 7.76
CA ILE A 25 1.63 -3.20 6.82
C ILE A 25 1.90 -3.72 5.40
N ILE A 26 0.82 -3.92 4.64
CA ILE A 26 0.87 -4.23 3.22
C ILE A 26 0.30 -3.01 2.50
N LEU A 27 1.12 -2.32 1.72
CA LEU A 27 0.73 -1.07 1.08
C LEU A 27 0.79 -1.23 -0.43
N ALA A 28 -0.36 -1.10 -1.08
CA ALA A 28 -0.48 -1.10 -2.53
C ALA A 28 -0.47 0.32 -3.06
N ALA A 29 0.38 0.58 -4.04
CA ALA A 29 0.54 1.89 -4.67
C ALA A 29 0.84 1.74 -6.17
N PHE A 30 0.71 2.83 -6.92
CA PHE A 30 1.20 2.87 -8.28
C PHE A 30 2.73 2.92 -8.31
N ALA A 31 3.35 2.03 -9.06
CA ALA A 31 4.81 2.03 -9.22
C ALA A 31 5.32 3.32 -9.87
N SER A 32 4.53 3.96 -10.71
CA SER A 32 4.89 5.21 -11.38
C SER A 32 4.86 6.45 -10.49
N HIS A 33 4.27 6.37 -9.30
CA HIS A 33 4.17 7.51 -8.38
C HIS A 33 5.37 7.59 -7.45
N VAL A 34 6.52 7.96 -8.00
CA VAL A 34 7.82 7.92 -7.32
C VAL A 34 7.86 8.82 -6.07
N HIS A 35 7.25 10.00 -6.13
CA HIS A 35 7.16 10.89 -4.97
C HIS A 35 6.44 10.24 -3.78
N ARG A 36 5.33 9.55 -4.04
CA ARG A 36 4.60 8.79 -3.03
C ARG A 36 5.45 7.68 -2.44
N LEU A 37 6.19 6.96 -3.29
CA LEU A 37 7.08 5.89 -2.83
C LEU A 37 8.16 6.43 -1.89
N GLN A 38 8.71 7.62 -2.19
CA GLN A 38 9.69 8.25 -1.30
C GLN A 38 9.06 8.63 0.05
N GLN A 39 7.84 9.15 0.07
CA GLN A 39 7.12 9.43 1.31
C GLN A 39 6.95 8.17 2.15
N ILE A 40 6.55 7.07 1.53
CA ILE A 40 6.36 5.78 2.19
C ILE A 40 7.66 5.26 2.78
N ILE A 41 8.76 5.33 2.04
CA ILE A 41 10.09 4.93 2.51
C ILE A 41 10.50 5.75 3.74
N ASN A 42 10.31 7.06 3.70
CA ASN A 42 10.65 7.94 4.82
C ASN A 42 9.83 7.63 6.08
N ILE A 43 8.55 7.35 5.91
CA ILE A 43 7.66 6.99 7.03
C ILE A 43 8.08 5.63 7.62
N ALA A 44 8.37 4.65 6.76
CA ALA A 44 8.83 3.34 7.19
C ALA A 44 10.11 3.42 8.03
N GLU A 45 11.07 4.23 7.59
CA GLU A 45 12.31 4.46 8.32
C GLU A 45 12.05 5.00 9.73
N LYS A 46 11.18 6.00 9.84
CA LYS A 46 10.82 6.61 11.13
C LYS A 46 10.12 5.63 12.08
N HIS A 47 9.38 4.67 11.53
CA HIS A 47 8.66 3.67 12.32
C HIS A 47 9.43 2.36 12.51
N GLY A 48 10.69 2.32 12.12
CA GLY A 48 11.54 1.15 12.30
C GLY A 48 11.12 -0.06 11.49
N ARG A 49 10.46 0.14 10.33
CA ARG A 49 10.02 -0.96 9.49
C ARG A 49 11.02 -1.26 8.39
N LYS A 50 11.25 -2.54 8.16
CA LYS A 50 11.95 -3.05 6.98
C LYS A 50 10.97 -3.10 5.81
N ILE A 51 11.47 -2.86 4.61
CA ILE A 51 10.67 -2.79 3.39
C ILE A 51 10.99 -3.96 2.48
N ALA A 52 9.96 -4.73 2.14
CA ALA A 52 9.99 -5.67 1.03
C ALA A 52 9.10 -5.13 -0.09
N ILE A 53 9.49 -5.37 -1.32
CA ILE A 53 8.72 -4.94 -2.50
C ILE A 53 8.27 -6.14 -3.31
N ASP A 54 7.08 -6.10 -3.87
CA ASP A 54 6.53 -7.16 -4.70
C ASP A 54 5.71 -6.60 -5.88
N GLY A 55 5.74 -7.35 -6.96
CA GLY A 55 5.20 -6.94 -8.24
C GLY A 55 6.29 -6.48 -9.20
N ARG A 56 6.21 -6.96 -10.45
CA ARG A 56 7.28 -6.74 -11.45
C ARG A 56 7.56 -5.26 -11.70
N SER A 57 6.52 -4.46 -11.87
CA SER A 57 6.67 -3.02 -12.12
C SER A 57 7.23 -2.30 -10.91
N MET A 58 6.84 -2.71 -9.70
CA MET A 58 7.34 -2.11 -8.47
C MET A 58 8.83 -2.39 -8.28
N VAL A 59 9.25 -3.63 -8.44
CA VAL A 59 10.67 -4.01 -8.35
C VAL A 59 11.50 -3.24 -9.36
N LYS A 60 11.03 -3.15 -10.60
CA LYS A 60 11.73 -2.45 -11.67
C LYS A 60 11.87 -0.94 -11.40
N ILE A 61 10.82 -0.30 -10.92
CA ILE A 61 10.85 1.12 -10.58
C ILE A 61 11.80 1.40 -9.41
N PHE A 62 11.77 0.58 -8.38
CA PHE A 62 12.70 0.73 -7.25
C PHE A 62 14.15 0.64 -7.73
N GLU A 63 14.47 -0.34 -8.56
CA GLU A 63 15.81 -0.51 -9.12
C GLU A 63 16.23 0.69 -9.97
N ILE A 64 15.42 1.07 -10.94
CA ILE A 64 15.73 2.18 -11.85
C ILE A 64 15.84 3.50 -11.09
N CYS A 65 14.87 3.82 -10.27
CA CYS A 65 14.81 5.11 -9.58
C CYS A 65 15.88 5.23 -8.49
N SER A 66 16.25 4.14 -7.82
CA SER A 66 17.34 4.19 -6.87
C SER A 66 18.70 4.37 -7.58
N ASN A 67 18.92 3.69 -8.70
CA ASN A 67 20.15 3.83 -9.47
C ASN A 67 20.31 5.24 -10.08
N LEU A 68 19.20 5.88 -10.47
CA LEU A 68 19.20 7.24 -10.99
C LEU A 68 19.18 8.33 -9.91
N GLY A 69 19.05 7.95 -8.64
CA GLY A 69 18.99 8.90 -7.53
C GLY A 69 17.62 9.54 -7.30
N TYR A 70 16.57 9.09 -7.98
CA TYR A 70 15.20 9.58 -7.77
C TYR A 70 14.54 9.00 -6.52
N LEU A 71 14.95 7.82 -6.08
CA LEU A 71 14.58 7.24 -4.80
C LEU A 71 15.82 7.14 -3.92
N LYS A 72 15.72 7.70 -2.72
CA LYS A 72 16.75 7.59 -1.69
C LYS A 72 16.29 6.52 -0.70
N ILE A 73 16.98 5.39 -0.74
CA ILE A 73 16.65 4.23 0.09
C ILE A 73 17.69 4.14 1.22
N PRO A 74 17.27 4.26 2.49
CA PRO A 74 18.19 4.13 3.62
C PRO A 74 18.91 2.78 3.61
N ARG A 75 20.18 2.78 4.00
CA ARG A 75 20.98 1.56 4.04
C ARG A 75 20.37 0.55 5.02
N GLY A 76 20.21 -0.69 4.57
CA GLY A 76 19.74 -1.79 5.41
C GLY A 76 18.22 -1.82 5.65
N ILE A 77 17.44 -0.91 5.02
CA ILE A 77 15.99 -0.91 5.17
C ILE A 77 15.31 -1.99 4.30
N MET A 78 15.91 -2.33 3.16
CA MET A 78 15.33 -3.30 2.23
C MET A 78 15.59 -4.72 2.67
N VAL A 79 14.57 -5.56 2.58
CA VAL A 79 14.67 -7.01 2.81
C VAL A 79 14.03 -7.76 1.65
N ASP A 80 14.49 -8.99 1.43
CA ASP A 80 13.90 -9.87 0.44
C ASP A 80 12.50 -10.30 0.88
N ILE A 81 11.58 -10.39 -0.07
CA ILE A 81 10.21 -10.82 0.20
C ILE A 81 10.14 -12.20 0.86
N ASN A 82 11.11 -13.07 0.59
CA ASN A 82 11.20 -14.40 1.20
C ASN A 82 11.48 -14.37 2.70
N ARG A 83 11.98 -13.25 3.21
CA ARG A 83 12.41 -13.12 4.61
C ARG A 83 11.41 -12.42 5.52
N VAL A 84 10.33 -11.87 4.96
CA VAL A 84 9.37 -11.09 5.76
C VAL A 84 8.67 -11.93 6.82
N GLU A 85 8.46 -13.21 6.56
CA GLU A 85 7.81 -14.13 7.51
C GLU A 85 8.62 -14.35 8.79
N SER A 86 9.95 -14.15 8.73
CA SER A 86 10.85 -14.33 9.88
C SER A 86 11.03 -13.07 10.73
N LEU A 87 10.53 -11.94 10.28
CA LEU A 87 10.66 -10.67 10.98
C LEU A 87 9.48 -10.43 11.94
N PRO A 88 9.68 -9.69 13.04
CA PRO A 88 8.57 -9.24 13.86
C PRO A 88 7.55 -8.46 13.04
N ALA A 89 6.26 -8.74 13.24
CA ALA A 89 5.19 -8.18 12.42
C ALA A 89 5.22 -6.64 12.40
N ASN A 90 5.47 -6.01 13.54
CA ASN A 90 5.53 -4.54 13.63
C ASN A 90 6.76 -3.92 12.95
N GLN A 91 7.66 -4.71 12.41
CA GLN A 91 8.86 -4.26 11.69
C GLN A 91 8.77 -4.53 10.19
N VAL A 92 7.63 -4.90 9.66
CA VAL A 92 7.44 -5.26 8.25
C VAL A 92 6.54 -4.28 7.54
N LEU A 93 7.01 -3.77 6.42
CA LEU A 93 6.22 -3.09 5.40
C LEU A 93 6.43 -3.80 4.06
N ILE A 94 5.35 -4.19 3.40
CA ILE A 94 5.38 -4.74 2.06
C ILE A 94 4.76 -3.70 1.12
N ILE A 95 5.53 -3.22 0.15
CA ILE A 95 5.02 -2.31 -0.89
C ILE A 95 4.77 -3.14 -2.14
N CYS A 96 3.56 -3.10 -2.66
CA CYS A 96 3.16 -3.94 -3.77
C CYS A 96 2.30 -3.22 -4.82
N THR A 97 2.10 -3.88 -5.94
CA THR A 97 1.18 -3.47 -7.01
C THR A 97 -0.22 -4.05 -6.80
N GLY A 98 -1.20 -3.59 -7.58
CA GLY A 98 -2.54 -4.19 -7.60
C GLY A 98 -3.65 -3.30 -7.09
N THR A 99 -3.47 -1.99 -7.10
CA THR A 99 -4.47 -1.03 -6.63
C THR A 99 -5.76 -1.06 -7.46
N GLN A 100 -5.70 -1.52 -8.71
CA GLN A 100 -6.82 -1.52 -9.66
C GLN A 100 -7.52 -2.89 -9.76
N GLY A 101 -7.12 -3.84 -8.92
CA GLY A 101 -7.72 -5.18 -8.91
C GLY A 101 -7.26 -6.08 -10.06
N GLU A 102 -6.11 -5.79 -10.66
CA GLU A 102 -5.54 -6.62 -11.72
C GLU A 102 -5.32 -8.06 -11.22
N PRO A 103 -5.84 -9.08 -11.91
CA PRO A 103 -5.87 -10.45 -11.35
C PRO A 103 -4.51 -11.05 -11.00
N LEU A 104 -3.48 -10.70 -11.76
CA LEU A 104 -2.11 -11.23 -11.56
C LEU A 104 -1.24 -10.32 -10.70
N ALA A 105 -1.73 -9.16 -10.28
CA ALA A 105 -0.98 -8.27 -9.43
C ALA A 105 -0.79 -8.83 -8.02
N ALA A 106 0.24 -8.35 -7.33
CA ALA A 106 0.60 -8.86 -6.02
C ALA A 106 -0.56 -8.77 -5.00
N LEU A 107 -1.24 -7.64 -4.92
CA LEU A 107 -2.34 -7.48 -3.97
C LEU A 107 -3.49 -8.45 -4.25
N SER A 108 -3.85 -8.68 -5.51
CA SER A 108 -4.89 -9.64 -5.87
C SER A 108 -4.55 -11.06 -5.44
N ARG A 109 -3.30 -11.45 -5.62
CA ARG A 109 -2.80 -12.76 -5.18
C ARG A 109 -2.78 -12.89 -3.66
N ILE A 110 -2.44 -11.83 -2.93
CA ILE A 110 -2.53 -11.80 -1.47
C ILE A 110 -3.99 -11.93 -1.03
N ALA A 111 -4.88 -11.18 -1.65
CA ALA A 111 -6.31 -11.16 -1.32
C ALA A 111 -6.99 -12.52 -1.54
N ASN A 112 -6.65 -13.22 -2.61
CA ASN A 112 -7.26 -14.52 -2.94
C ASN A 112 -6.50 -15.73 -2.36
N GLY A 113 -5.39 -15.50 -1.64
CA GLY A 113 -4.61 -16.56 -1.01
C GLY A 113 -3.65 -17.31 -1.94
N SER A 114 -3.44 -16.85 -3.17
CA SER A 114 -2.55 -17.51 -4.14
C SER A 114 -1.12 -16.95 -4.17
N HIS A 115 -0.82 -15.95 -3.35
CA HIS A 115 0.53 -15.37 -3.32
C HIS A 115 1.55 -16.39 -2.81
N LYS A 116 2.68 -16.49 -3.51
CA LYS A 116 3.70 -17.51 -3.24
C LYS A 116 4.40 -17.32 -1.88
N HIS A 117 4.63 -16.07 -1.48
CA HIS A 117 5.44 -15.76 -0.30
C HIS A 117 4.68 -15.11 0.85
N ILE A 118 3.52 -14.51 0.58
CA ILE A 118 2.76 -13.76 1.57
C ILE A 118 1.42 -14.41 1.78
N SER A 119 1.17 -14.83 3.02
CA SER A 119 -0.14 -15.24 3.52
C SER A 119 -0.65 -14.18 4.47
N LEU A 120 -1.87 -13.72 4.24
CA LEU A 120 -2.50 -12.70 5.08
C LEU A 120 -2.72 -13.25 6.50
N ARG A 121 -2.43 -12.43 7.50
CA ARG A 121 -2.60 -12.76 8.92
C ARG A 121 -3.58 -11.83 9.58
N GLU A 122 -4.25 -12.31 10.61
CA GLU A 122 -4.98 -11.44 11.52
C GLU A 122 -4.03 -10.38 12.11
N GLY A 123 -4.48 -9.14 12.16
CA GLY A 123 -3.65 -8.01 12.59
C GLY A 123 -2.87 -7.33 11.48
N ASP A 124 -2.86 -7.87 10.27
CA ASP A 124 -2.29 -7.17 9.12
C ASP A 124 -3.14 -5.93 8.78
N THR A 125 -2.47 -4.84 8.47
CA THR A 125 -3.09 -3.65 7.92
C THR A 125 -2.75 -3.56 6.43
N VAL A 126 -3.79 -3.47 5.59
CA VAL A 126 -3.63 -3.30 4.15
C VAL A 126 -4.04 -1.88 3.80
N VAL A 127 -3.10 -1.11 3.28
CA VAL A 127 -3.32 0.27 2.84
C VAL A 127 -3.32 0.30 1.32
N ILE A 128 -4.39 0.80 0.73
CA ILE A 128 -4.51 0.97 -0.72
C ILE A 128 -4.40 2.46 -1.03
N SER A 129 -3.23 2.86 -1.49
CA SER A 129 -2.89 4.26 -1.75
C SER A 129 -3.15 4.63 -3.20
N ALA A 130 -4.36 4.42 -3.65
CA ALA A 130 -4.85 4.83 -4.96
C ALA A 130 -6.36 4.72 -5.04
N THR A 131 -6.98 5.60 -5.81
CA THR A 131 -8.40 5.50 -6.14
C THR A 131 -8.58 4.61 -7.37
N PRO A 132 -9.60 3.75 -7.42
CA PRO A 132 -9.88 2.99 -8.64
C PRO A 132 -10.10 3.90 -9.84
N ILE A 133 -9.47 3.57 -10.96
CA ILE A 133 -9.73 4.22 -12.25
C ILE A 133 -11.12 3.80 -12.74
N PRO A 134 -11.90 4.69 -13.35
CA PRO A 134 -13.22 4.33 -13.89
C PRO A 134 -13.16 3.06 -14.75
N GLY A 135 -14.03 2.10 -14.43
CA GLY A 135 -14.05 0.76 -15.03
C GLY A 135 -13.35 -0.32 -14.20
N ASN A 136 -12.50 0.03 -13.24
CA ASN A 136 -11.79 -0.91 -12.38
C ASN A 136 -12.41 -1.10 -10.99
N GLU A 137 -13.48 -0.37 -10.69
CA GLU A 137 -14.07 -0.32 -9.35
C GLU A 137 -14.48 -1.71 -8.85
N LYS A 138 -15.14 -2.49 -9.70
CA LYS A 138 -15.61 -3.83 -9.36
C LYS A 138 -14.46 -4.76 -8.95
N ALA A 139 -13.38 -4.76 -9.72
CA ALA A 139 -12.21 -5.59 -9.44
C ALA A 139 -11.47 -5.13 -8.17
N ALA A 140 -11.31 -3.81 -8.00
CA ALA A 140 -10.67 -3.24 -6.83
C ALA A 140 -11.45 -3.53 -5.55
N TYR A 141 -12.76 -3.33 -5.55
CA TYR A 141 -13.61 -3.64 -4.40
C TYR A 141 -13.72 -5.14 -4.09
N LYS A 142 -13.62 -5.99 -5.11
CA LYS A 142 -13.54 -7.45 -4.90
C LYS A 142 -12.33 -7.80 -4.05
N ASN A 143 -11.18 -7.21 -4.32
CA ASN A 143 -9.97 -7.41 -3.50
C ASN A 143 -10.18 -6.92 -2.07
N ILE A 144 -10.74 -5.72 -1.91
CA ILE A 144 -11.04 -5.17 -0.57
C ILE A 144 -11.94 -6.11 0.23
N ASN A 145 -13.00 -6.62 -0.38
CA ASN A 145 -13.91 -7.55 0.27
C ASN A 145 -13.23 -8.86 0.67
N GLN A 146 -12.37 -9.41 -0.19
CA GLN A 146 -11.62 -10.63 0.13
C GLN A 146 -10.64 -10.40 1.29
N LEU A 147 -9.95 -9.27 1.31
CA LEU A 147 -9.04 -8.89 2.39
C LEU A 147 -9.79 -8.76 3.73
N MET A 148 -10.95 -8.11 3.73
CA MET A 148 -11.78 -7.96 4.92
C MET A 148 -12.30 -9.30 5.44
N LYS A 149 -12.69 -10.22 4.55
CA LYS A 149 -13.11 -11.58 4.92
C LYS A 149 -12.01 -12.38 5.58
N ARG A 150 -10.76 -12.05 5.34
CA ARG A 150 -9.58 -12.65 5.96
C ARG A 150 -9.11 -11.92 7.21
N ASN A 151 -9.96 -11.05 7.76
CA ASN A 151 -9.70 -10.28 8.98
C ASN A 151 -8.54 -9.29 8.91
N ALA A 152 -8.20 -8.82 7.71
CA ALA A 152 -7.27 -7.71 7.57
C ALA A 152 -7.97 -6.39 7.90
N ASN A 153 -7.22 -5.46 8.49
CA ASN A 153 -7.65 -4.08 8.61
C ASN A 153 -7.35 -3.37 7.29
N VAL A 154 -8.40 -3.08 6.52
CA VAL A 154 -8.24 -2.48 5.18
C VAL A 154 -8.50 -0.98 5.24
N VAL A 155 -7.48 -0.21 4.87
CA VAL A 155 -7.51 1.24 4.77
C VAL A 155 -7.29 1.61 3.31
N PHE A 156 -8.24 2.25 2.69
CA PHE A 156 -8.08 2.70 1.32
C PHE A 156 -8.31 4.22 1.23
N GLU A 157 -7.78 4.80 0.20
CA GLU A 157 -7.70 6.27 0.07
C GLU A 157 -8.99 6.99 0.40
N LYS A 158 -10.08 6.34 0.17
CA LYS A 158 -11.39 6.79 0.57
C LYS A 158 -11.59 6.99 2.05
N VAL A 159 -10.85 6.37 2.91
CA VAL A 159 -10.98 6.48 4.38
C VAL A 159 -9.97 7.48 4.93
N VAL A 160 -8.89 7.74 4.19
CA VAL A 160 -7.76 8.52 4.63
C VAL A 160 -7.84 9.95 4.10
N GLY A 161 -8.84 10.68 4.53
CA GLY A 161 -8.88 12.14 4.36
C GLY A 161 -9.12 12.70 2.96
N ILE A 162 -8.86 11.93 1.92
CA ILE A 162 -9.23 12.28 0.54
C ILE A 162 -10.71 12.02 0.30
N HIS A 163 -11.35 11.41 1.22
CA HIS A 163 -12.54 10.70 1.17
C HIS A 163 -13.75 11.39 1.56
N VAL A 164 -13.57 12.46 2.30
CA VAL A 164 -14.68 13.32 2.69
C VAL A 164 -15.41 13.88 1.44
N SER A 165 -14.68 14.07 0.35
CA SER A 165 -15.30 14.55 -0.89
C SER A 165 -16.05 13.47 -1.69
N GLY A 166 -15.70 12.20 -1.51
CA GLY A 166 -16.38 11.11 -2.22
C GLY A 166 -17.72 10.72 -1.61
N HIS A 167 -17.89 10.92 -0.31
CA HIS A 167 -19.17 10.68 0.37
C HIS A 167 -20.18 11.79 0.13
N GLY A 168 -19.73 13.04 0.05
CA GLY A 168 -20.59 14.16 -0.27
C GLY A 168 -21.30 13.99 -1.62
N CYS A 169 -20.61 13.45 -2.60
CA CYS A 169 -21.20 13.22 -3.92
C CYS A 169 -22.23 12.08 -3.97
N GLN A 170 -22.21 11.15 -3.01
CA GLN A 170 -23.19 10.06 -2.97
C GLN A 170 -24.42 10.38 -2.13
N GLU A 171 -24.29 11.28 -1.18
CA GLU A 171 -25.41 11.69 -0.34
C GLU A 171 -26.20 12.87 -0.92
N GLU A 172 -25.63 13.58 -1.88
CA GLU A 172 -26.30 14.67 -2.60
C GLU A 172 -27.07 14.22 -3.85
N GLN A 173 -27.09 12.94 -4.15
CA GLN A 173 -27.91 12.32 -5.19
C GLN A 173 -29.06 11.52 -4.59
#